data_d9abfeec776982f9eebf891bd3365c19
#
_entry.id   d9abfeec776982f9eebf891bd3365c19
#
_cell.length_a   1.000
_cell.length_b   1.000
_cell.length_c   1.000
_cell.angle_alpha   90.00
_cell.angle_beta   90.00
_cell.angle_gamma   90.00
#
_symmetry.space_group_name_H-M   'P 1'
#
loop_
_entity.id
_entity.type
_entity.pdbx_description
1 polymer ?
#
loop_
_entity_poly.entity_id
_entity_poly.type
_entity_poly.pdbx_seq_one_letter_code
_entity_poly.pdbx_strand_id
1 'polypeptide(L)'
;MTDNTTPAATAETLPYKNPDLPAGERIADLLSRMTLEEKVGQMMQLDARGGDLEDLIVNKHVGSILHTSPEDLSRAAKTVNEKTRLGIPLIIGDDCIHGYSFWPGATIFPSQLGMAVSWDPDKVKAAGRATAEEVSCTGVHWTFSPVLC
;
A
#
# COMPACT_ATOMS: atom_id res chain seq x y z
N MET A 1 -14.33 -52.74 -1.40
CA MET A 1 -13.61 -51.63 -2.04
C MET A 1 -13.63 -50.46 -1.08
N THR A 2 -12.57 -50.33 -0.30
CA THR A 2 -12.42 -49.26 0.68
C THR A 2 -11.68 -48.12 -0.01
N ASP A 3 -12.41 -47.04 -0.22
CA ASP A 3 -11.89 -45.82 -0.83
C ASP A 3 -10.97 -45.11 0.19
N ASN A 4 -9.68 -45.22 -0.02
CA ASN A 4 -8.64 -44.66 0.83
C ASN A 4 -8.18 -43.31 0.25
N THR A 5 -9.06 -42.31 0.28
CA THR A 5 -8.69 -40.92 -0.05
C THR A 5 -7.95 -40.32 1.14
N THR A 6 -6.62 -40.41 1.11
CA THR A 6 -5.75 -39.63 2.00
C THR A 6 -6.02 -38.15 1.75
N PRO A 7 -6.39 -37.36 2.76
CA PRO A 7 -6.56 -35.91 2.57
C PRO A 7 -5.21 -35.32 2.20
N ALA A 8 -5.20 -34.53 1.11
CA ALA A 8 -4.03 -33.76 0.72
C ALA A 8 -3.56 -32.90 1.90
N ALA A 9 -2.29 -33.03 2.28
CA ALA A 9 -1.69 -32.23 3.33
C ALA A 9 -1.92 -30.74 2.98
N THR A 10 -2.69 -30.06 3.79
CA THR A 10 -2.84 -28.60 3.73
C THR A 10 -1.45 -28.00 3.91
N ALA A 11 -0.94 -27.31 2.90
CA ALA A 11 0.30 -26.58 3.01
C ALA A 11 0.21 -25.67 4.23
N GLU A 12 1.04 -25.91 5.24
CA GLU A 12 1.06 -25.11 6.47
C GLU A 12 1.24 -23.63 6.09
N THR A 13 0.22 -22.83 6.34
CA THR A 13 0.30 -21.39 6.09
C THR A 13 1.31 -20.79 7.07
N LEU A 14 2.33 -20.13 6.57
CA LEU A 14 3.35 -19.50 7.41
C LEU A 14 2.68 -18.57 8.45
N PRO A 15 3.12 -18.58 9.72
CA PRO A 15 2.46 -17.82 10.79
C PRO A 15 2.20 -16.35 10.44
N TYR A 16 3.15 -15.65 9.82
CA TYR A 16 2.96 -14.24 9.45
C TYR A 16 1.87 -14.01 8.39
N LYS A 17 1.53 -15.03 7.61
CA LYS A 17 0.45 -15.00 6.60
C LYS A 17 -0.91 -15.40 7.17
N ASN A 18 -0.95 -15.96 8.37
CA ASN A 18 -2.20 -16.38 8.98
C ASN A 18 -2.93 -15.19 9.63
N PRO A 19 -4.09 -14.73 9.08
CA PRO A 19 -4.82 -13.60 9.63
C PRO A 19 -5.42 -13.84 11.00
N ASP A 20 -5.60 -15.10 11.41
CA ASP A 20 -6.23 -15.48 12.69
C ASP A 20 -5.26 -15.35 13.88
N LEU A 21 -3.95 -15.22 13.62
CA LEU A 21 -2.95 -15.01 14.66
C LEU A 21 -2.87 -13.53 15.08
N PRO A 22 -2.56 -13.27 16.36
CA PRO A 22 -2.31 -11.91 16.85
C PRO A 22 -1.22 -11.21 16.05
N ALA A 23 -1.39 -9.91 15.79
CA ALA A 23 -0.45 -9.12 14.99
C ALA A 23 0.99 -9.21 15.51
N GLY A 24 1.19 -9.21 16.84
CA GLY A 24 2.52 -9.32 17.45
C GLY A 24 3.24 -10.63 17.10
N GLU A 25 2.52 -11.74 17.09
CA GLU A 25 3.09 -13.06 16.71
C GLU A 25 3.45 -13.09 15.22
N ARG A 26 2.57 -12.55 14.37
CA ARG A 26 2.81 -12.45 12.93
C ARG A 26 4.02 -11.58 12.61
N ILE A 27 4.16 -10.44 13.30
CA ILE A 27 5.31 -9.54 13.15
C ILE A 27 6.60 -10.22 13.59
N ALA A 28 6.60 -10.88 14.74
CA ALA A 28 7.79 -11.57 15.27
C ALA A 28 8.24 -12.67 14.30
N ASP A 29 7.33 -13.47 13.79
CA ASP A 29 7.63 -14.53 12.82
C ASP A 29 8.20 -13.92 11.51
N LEU A 30 7.55 -12.87 10.95
CA LEU A 30 8.03 -12.20 9.74
C LEU A 30 9.44 -11.63 9.92
N LEU A 31 9.68 -10.88 10.99
CA LEU A 31 10.98 -10.27 11.29
C LEU A 31 12.10 -11.32 11.48
N SER A 32 11.78 -12.50 12.02
CA SER A 32 12.74 -13.59 12.17
C SER A 32 13.20 -14.18 10.82
N ARG A 33 12.37 -14.06 9.80
CA ARG A 33 12.63 -14.57 8.43
C ARG A 33 13.33 -13.58 7.53
N MET A 34 13.25 -12.27 7.84
CA MET A 34 13.80 -11.20 7.02
C MET A 34 15.32 -11.09 7.15
N THR A 35 16.00 -10.90 6.03
CA THR A 35 17.40 -10.49 6.00
C THR A 35 17.58 -9.04 6.46
N LEU A 36 18.80 -8.60 6.68
CA LEU A 36 19.08 -7.21 7.03
C LEU A 36 18.67 -6.26 5.88
N GLU A 37 18.98 -6.64 4.65
CA GLU A 37 18.65 -5.88 3.44
C GLU A 37 17.13 -5.73 3.29
N GLU A 38 16.37 -6.80 3.50
CA GLU A 38 14.90 -6.73 3.48
C GLU A 38 14.35 -5.84 4.58
N LYS A 39 14.91 -5.85 5.78
CA LYS A 39 14.50 -4.95 6.88
C LYS A 39 14.78 -3.49 6.55
N VAL A 40 15.95 -3.19 6.01
CA VAL A 40 16.31 -1.83 5.58
C VAL A 40 15.41 -1.37 4.43
N GLY A 41 15.18 -2.24 3.45
CA GLY A 41 14.29 -1.97 2.31
C GLY A 41 12.87 -1.60 2.75
N GLN A 42 12.32 -2.33 3.74
CA GLN A 42 10.98 -2.03 4.27
C GLN A 42 10.85 -0.65 4.93
N MET A 43 11.96 -0.03 5.31
CA MET A 43 11.97 1.35 5.86
C MET A 43 12.02 2.43 4.78
N MET A 44 12.20 2.06 3.51
CA MET A 44 12.29 3.01 2.41
C MET A 44 10.93 3.24 1.74
N GLN A 45 10.69 4.51 1.39
CA GLN A 45 9.65 4.92 0.45
C GLN A 45 10.33 5.58 -0.76
N LEU A 46 10.05 5.08 -1.96
CA LEU A 46 10.67 5.57 -3.18
C LEU A 46 9.62 5.95 -4.23
N ASP A 47 9.97 6.93 -5.07
CA ASP A 47 9.13 7.37 -6.20
C ASP A 47 9.10 6.29 -7.28
N ALA A 48 7.89 5.91 -7.70
CA ALA A 48 7.71 4.91 -8.75
C ALA A 48 7.93 5.46 -10.17
N ARG A 49 7.93 6.80 -10.32
CA ARG A 49 8.11 7.46 -11.63
C ARG A 49 9.55 7.37 -12.09
N GLY A 50 9.73 7.00 -13.37
CA GLY A 50 11.04 7.01 -14.02
C GLY A 50 12.04 5.95 -13.55
N GLY A 51 11.62 5.03 -12.67
CA GLY A 51 12.41 3.91 -12.19
C GLY A 51 11.94 2.56 -12.73
N ASP A 52 12.76 1.54 -12.57
CA ASP A 52 12.32 0.16 -12.74
C ASP A 52 11.58 -0.30 -11.48
N LEU A 53 10.26 -0.39 -11.57
CA LEU A 53 9.40 -0.80 -10.46
C LEU A 53 9.78 -2.19 -9.92
N GLU A 54 10.19 -3.09 -10.81
CA GLU A 54 10.64 -4.43 -10.40
C GLU A 54 11.94 -4.37 -9.61
N ASP A 55 12.90 -3.54 -10.01
CA ASP A 55 14.14 -3.31 -9.26
C ASP A 55 13.88 -2.75 -7.85
N LEU A 56 12.96 -1.78 -7.75
CA LEU A 56 12.56 -1.23 -6.45
C LEU A 56 12.01 -2.32 -5.51
N ILE A 57 11.17 -3.21 -6.03
CA ILE A 57 10.47 -4.22 -5.23
C ILE A 57 11.39 -5.42 -4.94
N VAL A 58 12.04 -5.96 -5.97
CA VAL A 58 12.76 -7.24 -5.88
C VAL A 58 14.17 -7.07 -5.32
N ASN A 59 14.90 -6.05 -5.79
CA ASN A 59 16.31 -5.87 -5.42
C ASN A 59 16.49 -4.91 -4.25
N LYS A 60 15.70 -3.83 -4.18
CA LYS A 60 15.78 -2.86 -3.09
C LYS A 60 14.84 -3.17 -1.92
N HIS A 61 13.91 -4.11 -2.10
CA HIS A 61 12.98 -4.56 -1.06
C HIS A 61 12.14 -3.45 -0.42
N VAL A 62 11.80 -2.40 -1.18
CA VAL A 62 11.10 -1.23 -0.65
C VAL A 62 9.78 -1.60 0.03
N GLY A 63 9.50 -0.96 1.17
CA GLY A 63 8.24 -1.16 1.90
C GLY A 63 7.11 -0.25 1.41
N SER A 64 7.47 0.84 0.74
CA SER A 64 6.50 1.84 0.26
C SER A 64 6.94 2.45 -1.06
N ILE A 65 5.95 2.77 -1.90
CA ILE A 65 6.16 3.55 -3.13
C ILE A 65 5.14 4.70 -3.18
N LEU A 66 5.46 5.73 -3.97
CA LEU A 66 4.58 6.86 -4.20
C LEU A 66 4.51 7.23 -5.69
N HIS A 67 3.51 8.04 -6.06
CA HIS A 67 3.27 8.52 -7.41
C HIS A 67 3.10 7.39 -8.43
N THR A 68 2.15 6.51 -8.16
CA THR A 68 1.86 5.34 -8.99
C THR A 68 0.73 5.59 -9.98
N SER A 69 0.87 5.09 -11.21
CA SER A 69 -0.24 4.95 -12.14
C SER A 69 -1.12 3.74 -11.80
N PRO A 70 -2.36 3.63 -12.35
CA PRO A 70 -3.18 2.42 -12.21
C PRO A 70 -2.47 1.14 -12.66
N GLU A 71 -1.71 1.24 -13.74
CA GLU A 71 -0.91 0.15 -14.29
C GLU A 71 0.22 -0.24 -13.34
N ASP A 72 0.88 0.74 -12.72
CA ASP A 72 1.96 0.50 -11.76
C ASP A 72 1.43 -0.21 -10.51
N LEU A 73 0.25 0.15 -10.01
CA LEU A 73 -0.36 -0.51 -8.85
C LEU A 73 -0.62 -2.00 -9.12
N SER A 74 -1.21 -2.32 -10.27
CA SER A 74 -1.45 -3.70 -10.67
C SER A 74 -0.15 -4.48 -10.84
N ARG A 75 0.85 -3.87 -11.48
CA ARG A 75 2.17 -4.46 -11.70
C ARG A 75 2.91 -4.67 -10.40
N ALA A 76 2.87 -3.71 -9.47
CA ALA A 76 3.49 -3.81 -8.15
C ALA A 76 2.92 -4.98 -7.34
N ALA A 77 1.59 -5.08 -7.24
CA ALA A 77 0.92 -6.17 -6.54
C ALA A 77 1.31 -7.56 -7.11
N LYS A 78 1.35 -7.68 -8.44
CA LYS A 78 1.78 -8.90 -9.11
C LYS A 78 3.25 -9.22 -8.82
N THR A 79 4.14 -8.23 -8.94
CA THR A 79 5.57 -8.39 -8.68
C THR A 79 5.84 -8.84 -7.24
N VAL A 80 5.18 -8.22 -6.25
CA VAL A 80 5.29 -8.63 -4.85
C VAL A 80 4.94 -10.10 -4.66
N ASN A 81 3.81 -10.53 -5.23
CA ASN A 81 3.31 -11.90 -5.01
C ASN A 81 4.11 -12.96 -5.77
N GLU A 82 4.60 -12.65 -6.96
CA GLU A 82 5.23 -13.64 -7.85
C GLU A 82 6.75 -13.65 -7.78
N LYS A 83 7.37 -12.51 -7.41
CA LYS A 83 8.82 -12.33 -7.54
C LYS A 83 9.55 -12.04 -6.23
N THR A 84 8.83 -11.83 -5.12
CA THR A 84 9.48 -11.62 -3.82
C THR A 84 9.35 -12.85 -2.93
N ARG A 85 10.38 -13.08 -2.10
CA ARG A 85 10.47 -14.27 -1.25
C ARG A 85 9.41 -14.31 -0.14
N LEU A 86 9.10 -13.15 0.43
CA LEU A 86 8.18 -13.05 1.57
C LEU A 86 6.78 -12.59 1.19
N GLY A 87 6.61 -11.98 0.02
CA GLY A 87 5.30 -11.48 -0.44
C GLY A 87 4.75 -10.39 0.48
N ILE A 88 5.60 -9.50 1.00
CA ILE A 88 5.16 -8.41 1.88
C ILE A 88 4.47 -7.34 1.02
N PRO A 89 3.18 -7.03 1.26
CA PRO A 89 2.50 -6.00 0.49
C PRO A 89 3.14 -4.63 0.68
N LEU A 90 3.13 -3.81 -0.40
CA LEU A 90 3.62 -2.44 -0.35
C LEU A 90 2.59 -1.52 0.33
N ILE A 91 3.08 -0.52 1.04
CA ILE A 91 2.30 0.66 1.39
C ILE A 91 2.40 1.64 0.21
N ILE A 92 1.26 2.03 -0.33
CA ILE A 92 1.20 2.99 -1.42
C ILE A 92 0.75 4.33 -0.86
N GLY A 93 1.61 5.35 -1.01
CA GLY A 93 1.33 6.72 -0.60
C GLY A 93 1.20 7.66 -1.78
N ASP A 94 0.42 8.74 -1.63
CA ASP A 94 0.34 9.78 -2.65
C ASP A 94 -0.12 11.14 -2.08
N ASP A 95 0.07 12.21 -2.87
CA ASP A 95 -0.34 13.57 -2.55
C ASP A 95 -1.81 13.81 -2.91
N CYS A 96 -2.72 13.30 -2.09
CA CYS A 96 -4.15 13.54 -2.26
C CYS A 96 -4.62 14.73 -1.42
N ILE A 97 -3.95 15.87 -1.57
CA ILE A 97 -4.03 17.04 -0.65
C ILE A 97 -5.37 17.75 -0.73
N HIS A 98 -5.95 17.85 -1.93
CA HIS A 98 -7.24 18.50 -2.19
C HIS A 98 -8.03 17.76 -3.29
N GLY A 99 -8.18 16.46 -3.12
CA GLY A 99 -8.63 15.50 -4.12
C GLY A 99 -7.44 14.71 -4.65
N TYR A 100 -7.69 13.62 -5.36
CA TYR A 100 -6.62 12.81 -5.95
C TYR A 100 -6.25 13.31 -7.34
N SER A 101 -5.50 14.41 -7.41
CA SER A 101 -5.19 15.13 -8.66
C SER A 101 -4.38 14.30 -9.67
N PHE A 102 -3.71 13.24 -9.24
CA PHE A 102 -2.96 12.33 -10.12
C PHE A 102 -3.81 11.21 -10.73
N TRP A 103 -5.08 11.08 -10.30
CA TRP A 103 -5.95 10.05 -10.80
C TRP A 103 -6.97 10.60 -11.79
N PRO A 104 -7.02 10.11 -13.04
CA PRO A 104 -7.97 10.59 -14.04
C PRO A 104 -9.42 10.41 -13.60
N GLY A 105 -10.18 11.50 -13.60
CA GLY A 105 -11.60 11.49 -13.23
C GLY A 105 -11.90 11.66 -11.74
N ALA A 106 -10.88 11.72 -10.87
CA ALA A 106 -11.10 12.04 -9.45
C ALA A 106 -11.54 13.48 -9.25
N THR A 107 -12.28 13.74 -8.18
CA THR A 107 -12.74 15.08 -7.82
C THR A 107 -11.59 15.94 -7.32
N ILE A 108 -11.45 17.14 -7.86
CA ILE A 108 -10.46 18.13 -7.42
C ILE A 108 -11.17 19.23 -6.65
N PHE A 109 -10.70 19.45 -5.43
CA PHE A 109 -11.17 20.54 -4.55
C PHE A 109 -10.24 21.75 -4.65
N PRO A 110 -10.67 22.93 -4.16
CA PRO A 110 -9.77 24.06 -3.99
C PRO A 110 -8.55 23.70 -3.12
N SER A 111 -7.43 24.41 -3.29
CA SER A 111 -6.27 24.25 -2.41
C SER A 111 -6.67 24.43 -0.94
N GLN A 112 -5.83 23.96 -0.02
CA GLN A 112 -6.09 24.08 1.43
C GLN A 112 -6.34 25.54 1.84
N LEU A 113 -5.56 26.48 1.31
CA LEU A 113 -5.77 27.91 1.54
C LEU A 113 -7.14 28.37 0.97
N GLY A 114 -7.49 27.91 -0.23
CA GLY A 114 -8.79 28.21 -0.85
C GLY A 114 -9.97 27.65 -0.05
N MET A 115 -9.85 26.44 0.48
CA MET A 115 -10.86 25.86 1.37
C MET A 115 -10.96 26.61 2.70
N ALA A 116 -9.84 27.08 3.25
CA ALA A 116 -9.82 27.85 4.50
C ALA A 116 -10.59 29.19 4.39
N VAL A 117 -10.61 29.83 3.22
CA VAL A 117 -11.38 31.05 2.97
C VAL A 117 -12.89 30.86 3.14
N SER A 118 -13.38 29.63 3.05
CA SER A 118 -14.80 29.33 3.26
C SER A 118 -15.25 29.52 4.73
N TRP A 119 -14.33 29.52 5.68
CA TRP A 119 -14.60 29.52 7.13
C TRP A 119 -15.61 28.44 7.58
N ASP A 120 -15.72 27.37 6.79
CA ASP A 120 -16.66 26.29 6.98
C ASP A 120 -15.90 24.95 7.12
N PRO A 121 -15.58 24.52 8.37
CA PRO A 121 -14.84 23.28 8.60
C PRO A 121 -15.60 22.04 8.16
N ASP A 122 -16.94 22.08 8.12
CA ASP A 122 -17.72 20.93 7.68
C ASP A 122 -17.57 20.69 6.18
N LYS A 123 -17.45 21.75 5.37
CA LYS A 123 -17.14 21.61 3.93
C LYS A 123 -15.73 21.04 3.72
N VAL A 124 -14.75 21.48 4.50
CA VAL A 124 -13.38 20.94 4.43
C VAL A 124 -13.36 19.45 4.81
N LYS A 125 -14.10 19.10 5.86
CA LYS A 125 -14.28 17.70 6.26
C LYS A 125 -14.95 16.86 5.18
N ALA A 126 -15.98 17.39 4.53
CA ALA A 126 -16.67 16.71 3.42
C ALA A 126 -15.74 16.50 2.22
N ALA A 127 -14.91 17.49 1.87
CA ALA A 127 -13.90 17.36 0.82
C ALA A 127 -12.87 16.28 1.15
N GLY A 128 -12.36 16.26 2.40
CA GLY A 128 -11.44 15.22 2.87
C GLY A 128 -12.08 13.83 2.84
N ARG A 129 -13.36 13.72 3.19
CA ARG A 129 -14.12 12.46 3.13
C ARG A 129 -14.26 11.95 1.70
N ALA A 130 -14.67 12.80 0.78
CA ALA A 130 -14.80 12.45 -0.64
C ALA A 130 -13.46 12.02 -1.23
N THR A 131 -12.38 12.77 -0.91
CA THR A 131 -11.01 12.39 -1.31
C THR A 131 -10.65 10.99 -0.80
N ALA A 132 -10.91 10.70 0.48
CA ALA A 132 -10.57 9.40 1.07
C ALA A 132 -11.37 8.25 0.44
N GLU A 133 -12.65 8.47 0.14
CA GLU A 133 -13.50 7.49 -0.53
C GLU A 133 -13.01 7.18 -1.95
N GLU A 134 -12.68 8.20 -2.74
CA GLU A 134 -12.12 8.01 -4.08
C GLU A 134 -10.75 7.31 -4.04
N VAL A 135 -9.84 7.78 -3.18
CA VAL A 135 -8.48 7.22 -3.04
C VAL A 135 -8.52 5.76 -2.61
N SER A 136 -9.39 5.40 -1.65
CA SER A 136 -9.47 4.02 -1.15
C SER A 136 -9.84 3.00 -2.23
N CYS A 137 -10.52 3.43 -3.29
CA CYS A 137 -10.88 2.58 -4.41
C CYS A 137 -9.72 2.32 -5.40
N THR A 138 -8.63 3.07 -5.31
CA THR A 138 -7.50 2.98 -6.25
C THR A 138 -6.39 2.03 -5.81
N GLY A 139 -6.38 1.62 -4.54
CA GLY A 139 -5.31 0.81 -3.94
C GLY A 139 -4.24 1.65 -3.24
N VAL A 140 -4.41 2.97 -3.17
CA VAL A 140 -3.58 3.85 -2.34
C VAL A 140 -4.05 3.76 -0.89
N HIS A 141 -3.11 3.58 0.04
CA HIS A 141 -3.40 3.35 1.47
C HIS A 141 -3.11 4.56 2.35
N TRP A 142 -2.32 5.50 1.86
CA TRP A 142 -1.78 6.61 2.64
C TRP A 142 -1.77 7.89 1.80
N THR A 143 -2.38 8.94 2.34
CA THR A 143 -2.24 10.30 1.78
C THR A 143 -1.30 11.13 2.66
N PHE A 144 -0.54 12.03 2.03
CA PHE A 144 0.34 12.98 2.74
C PHE A 144 -0.38 14.23 3.21
N SER A 145 -1.71 14.16 3.30
CA SER A 145 -2.57 15.23 3.80
C SER A 145 -2.88 15.08 5.30
N PRO A 146 -3.16 16.20 6.02
CA PRO A 146 -3.01 17.59 5.56
C PRO A 146 -1.56 18.07 5.59
N VAL A 147 -1.21 18.97 4.67
CA VAL A 147 0.08 19.68 4.68
C VAL A 147 -0.04 20.87 5.63
N LEU A 148 0.83 20.92 6.64
CA LEU A 148 0.77 21.94 7.70
C LEU A 148 1.93 22.93 7.67
N CYS A 149 2.77 22.90 6.65
CA CYS A 149 3.93 23.80 6.45
C CYS A 149 3.60 24.95 5.50
#